data_914dede45d326b7e53f9c8d2eddc4e96
#
_entry.id   914dede45d326b7e53f9c8d2eddc4e96
#
_cell.length_a   1.000
_cell.length_b   1.000
_cell.length_c   1.000
_cell.angle_alpha   90.00
_cell.angle_beta   90.00
_cell.angle_gamma   90.00
#
_symmetry.space_group_name_H-M   'P 1'
#
loop_
_entity.id
_entity.type
_entity.pdbx_description
1 polymer ?
#
loop_
_entity_poly.entity_id
_entity_poly.type
_entity_poly.pdbx_seq_one_letter_code
_entity_poly.pdbx_strand_id
1 'polypeptide(L)' 'MNLELTDKQKDMLVAVLKDYIPELRGEIASGVKHDLKQELKDEEATLKEILEKLKG' A
#
# COMPACT_ATOMS: atom_id res chain seq x y z
N MET A 1 17.12 -0.17 -7.99
CA MET A 1 16.31 -0.88 -9.00
C MET A 1 15.52 0.14 -9.83
N ASN A 2 15.64 0.04 -11.13
CA ASN A 2 14.85 0.89 -12.02
C ASN A 2 13.60 0.13 -12.45
N LEU A 3 12.45 0.72 -12.19
CA LEU A 3 11.18 0.15 -12.58
C LEU A 3 10.51 1.08 -13.59
N GLU A 4 10.45 0.64 -14.83
CA GLU A 4 9.79 1.41 -15.88
C GLU A 4 8.40 0.84 -16.13
N LEU A 5 7.41 1.70 -16.04
CA LEU A 5 6.01 1.33 -16.23
C LEU A 5 5.39 2.20 -17.31
N THR A 6 4.51 1.61 -18.10
CA THR A 6 3.67 2.39 -19.00
C THR A 6 2.67 3.18 -18.15
N ASP A 7 2.05 4.20 -18.72
CA ASP A 7 1.03 4.98 -18.03
C ASP A 7 -0.13 4.09 -17.58
N LYS A 8 -0.52 3.15 -18.42
CA LYS A 8 -1.59 2.22 -18.08
C LYS A 8 -1.23 1.32 -16.90
N GLN A 9 0.00 0.81 -16.89
CA GLN A 9 0.49 -0.04 -15.80
C GLN A 9 0.55 0.75 -14.49
N LYS A 10 1.03 1.98 -14.57
CA LYS A 10 1.12 2.87 -13.43
C LYS A 10 -0.26 3.18 -12.85
N ASP A 11 -1.21 3.51 -13.71
CA ASP A 11 -2.59 3.78 -13.29
C ASP A 11 -3.22 2.57 -12.61
N MET A 12 -2.98 1.39 -13.14
CA MET A 12 -3.49 0.15 -12.57
C MET A 12 -2.93 -0.09 -11.16
N LEU A 13 -1.62 0.09 -10.99
CA LEU A 13 -1.00 -0.06 -9.68
C LEU A 13 -1.52 0.95 -8.67
N VAL A 14 -1.70 2.20 -9.09
CA VAL A 14 -2.26 3.23 -8.22
C VAL A 14 -3.66 2.83 -7.77
N ALA A 15 -4.49 2.33 -8.68
CA ALA A 15 -5.84 1.91 -8.35
C ALA A 15 -5.83 0.75 -7.35
N VAL A 16 -4.99 -0.26 -7.57
CA VAL A 16 -4.87 -1.41 -6.67
C VAL A 16 -4.43 -0.97 -5.28
N LEU A 17 -3.42 -0.10 -5.20
CA LEU A 17 -2.94 0.39 -3.91
C LEU A 17 -3.97 1.21 -3.17
N LYS A 18 -4.72 2.04 -3.88
CA LYS A 18 -5.79 2.84 -3.28
C LYS A 18 -6.91 1.96 -2.73
N ASP A 19 -7.15 0.81 -3.33
CA ASP A 19 -8.15 -0.14 -2.84
C ASP A 19 -7.62 -0.96 -1.68
N TYR A 20 -6.36 -1.38 -1.75
CA TYR A 20 -5.76 -2.25 -0.75
C TYR A 20 -5.47 -1.54 0.58
N ILE A 21 -4.98 -0.32 0.53
CA ILE A 21 -4.59 0.42 1.74
C ILE A 21 -5.75 0.56 2.74
N PRO A 22 -6.98 0.94 2.31
CA PRO A 22 -8.10 0.99 3.25
C PRO A 22 -8.47 -0.38 3.84
N GLU A 23 -8.35 -1.45 3.07
CA GLU A 23 -8.60 -2.81 3.55
C GLU A 23 -7.59 -3.20 4.63
N LEU A 24 -6.32 -2.89 4.40
CA LEU A 24 -5.25 -3.14 5.35
C LEU A 24 -5.48 -2.36 6.65
N ARG A 25 -5.90 -1.11 6.53
CA ARG A 25 -6.23 -0.27 7.67
C ARG A 25 -7.40 -0.85 8.46
N GLY A 26 -8.37 -1.42 7.77
CA GLY A 26 -9.49 -2.11 8.40
C GLY A 26 -9.03 -3.32 9.22
N GLU A 27 -8.08 -4.09 8.71
CA GLU A 27 -7.51 -5.22 9.44
C GLU A 27 -6.77 -4.76 10.69
N ILE A 28 -6.00 -3.68 10.60
CA ILE A 28 -5.31 -3.10 11.75
C ILE A 28 -6.30 -2.71 12.83
N ALA A 29 -7.43 -2.12 12.44
CA ALA A 29 -8.45 -1.66 13.36
C ALA A 29 -9.30 -2.79 13.96
N SER A 30 -9.28 -3.97 13.35
CA SER A 30 -10.15 -5.08 13.76
C SER A 30 -9.66 -5.87 14.99
N GLY A 31 -8.54 -5.45 15.60
CA GLY A 31 -8.06 -6.08 16.83
C GLY A 31 -7.13 -7.25 16.64
N VAL A 32 -6.32 -7.24 15.58
CA VAL A 32 -5.28 -8.26 15.37
C VAL A 32 -4.23 -8.19 16.49
N LYS A 33 -3.48 -9.28 16.66
CA LYS A 33 -2.43 -9.36 17.66
C LYS A 33 -1.42 -8.24 17.47
N HIS A 34 -0.83 -7.79 18.59
CA HIS A 34 0.09 -6.65 18.59
C HIS A 34 1.24 -6.79 17.59
N ASP A 35 1.87 -7.94 17.54
CA ASP A 35 3.01 -8.17 16.64
C ASP A 35 2.58 -8.07 15.17
N LEU A 36 1.47 -8.69 14.84
CA LEU A 36 0.92 -8.63 13.48
C LEU A 36 0.49 -7.21 13.14
N LYS A 37 -0.08 -6.51 14.12
CA LYS A 37 -0.51 -5.13 13.94
C LYS A 37 0.66 -4.24 13.53
N GLN A 38 1.81 -4.42 14.15
CA GLN A 38 3.01 -3.63 13.83
C GLN A 38 3.47 -3.92 12.40
N GLU A 39 3.49 -5.20 12.00
CA GLU A 39 3.86 -5.58 10.64
C GLU A 39 2.92 -4.96 9.61
N LEU A 40 1.61 -4.96 9.90
CA LEU A 40 0.61 -4.38 9.01
C LEU A 40 0.78 -2.86 8.90
N LYS A 41 1.12 -2.19 9.98
CA LYS A 41 1.39 -0.75 9.96
C LYS A 41 2.62 -0.42 9.12
N ASP A 42 3.67 -1.23 9.24
CA ASP A 42 4.88 -1.05 8.45
C ASP A 42 4.58 -1.27 6.96
N GLU A 43 3.76 -2.27 6.66
CA GLU A 43 3.34 -2.55 5.29
C GLU A 43 2.53 -1.38 4.73
N GLU A 44 1.60 -0.84 5.52
CA GLU A 44 0.81 0.32 5.11
C GLU A 44 1.71 1.51 4.78
N ALA A 45 2.67 1.79 5.64
CA ALA A 45 3.59 2.92 5.44
C ALA A 45 4.39 2.73 4.14
N THR A 46 4.90 1.52 3.91
CA THR A 46 5.66 1.20 2.71
C THR A 46 4.81 1.36 1.45
N LEU A 47 3.57 0.89 1.50
CA LEU A 47 2.64 1.02 0.37
C LEU A 47 2.32 2.47 0.06
N LYS A 48 2.17 3.31 1.08
CA LYS A 48 1.94 4.74 0.89
C LYS A 48 3.14 5.41 0.23
N GLU A 49 4.35 5.02 0.61
CA GLU A 49 5.57 5.53 -0.02
C GLU A 49 5.62 5.18 -1.50
N ILE A 50 5.28 3.92 -1.83
CA ILE A 50 5.24 3.46 -3.22
C ILE A 50 4.21 4.27 -4.01
N LEU A 51 3.04 4.47 -3.43
CA LEU A 51 1.97 5.22 -4.07
C LEU A 51 2.41 6.66 -4.38
N GLU A 52 3.10 7.30 -3.45
CA GLU A 52 3.62 8.65 -3.66
C GLU A 52 4.61 8.70 -4.82
N LYS A 53 5.48 7.71 -4.91
CA LYS A 53 6.46 7.61 -6.01
C LYS A 53 5.76 7.40 -7.35
N LEU A 54 4.69 6.63 -7.37
CA LEU A 54 3.93 6.37 -8.59
C LEU A 54 3.17 7.61 -9.07
N LYS A 55 2.73 8.45 -8.13
CA LYS A 55 2.04 9.70 -8.47
C LYS A 55 3.00 10.76 -9.00
N GLY A 56 4.21 10.74 -8.48
CA GLY A 56 5.22 11.70 -8.85
C GLY A 56 5.80 11.46 -10.19
#